data_abdc8faf3c3392cb7c689aa8f807f40b
#
_entry.id   abdc8faf3c3392cb7c689aa8f807f40b
#
_cell.length_a   1.000
_cell.length_b   1.000
_cell.length_c   1.000
_cell.angle_alpha   90.00
_cell.angle_beta   90.00
_cell.angle_gamma   90.00
#
_symmetry.space_group_name_H-M   'P 1'
#
loop_
_entity.id
_entity.type
_entity.pdbx_description
1 polymer ?
#
loop_
_entity_poly.entity_id
_entity_poly.type
_entity_poly.pdbx_seq_one_letter_code
_entity_poly.pdbx_strand_id
1 'polypeptide(L)'
;KQLTDGAKELAKKYHAMVLKIEPDIKSDDKEFREIVTKLGFKIKDDAKDFRDEIQPRYVFRLDIKGKTEDEIFKAFHSKTRYNVRLAGRQGDTVKEGNREDLKDFHRIMIETGKRDGFMIRPLEYFEQMYDALAPEHMKVLMAYYDGKPISGVIPIMYGNKTWYLYGASSNEHRNLMPNYLLQWEMIKIALDRKSDIYDLRGVSGVVDENHPQYGLYRFKQGFGAEFTEFIGELHMDYSPVRYKLYKISETVFKRVRSLLMNRHKK
;
A
#
# COMPACT_ATOMS: atom_id res chain seq x y z
N LYS A 1 0.17 -6.08 -27.62
CA LYS A 1 0.28 -5.31 -28.87
C LYS A 1 -0.92 -4.36 -29.02
N GLN A 2 -2.18 -4.83 -29.02
CA GLN A 2 -3.36 -3.94 -29.14
C GLN A 2 -3.36 -2.79 -28.14
N LEU A 3 -3.02 -3.05 -26.87
CA LEU A 3 -2.96 -2.04 -25.81
C LEU A 3 -1.87 -0.98 -26.10
N THR A 4 -0.70 -1.41 -26.58
CA THR A 4 0.40 -0.50 -26.91
C THR A 4 0.09 0.33 -28.17
N ASP A 5 -0.62 -0.23 -29.14
CA ASP A 5 -1.01 0.47 -30.35
C ASP A 5 -2.06 1.55 -30.04
N GLY A 6 -3.10 1.21 -29.25
CA GLY A 6 -4.08 2.19 -28.76
C GLY A 6 -3.44 3.30 -27.89
N ALA A 7 -2.47 2.95 -27.04
CA ALA A 7 -1.76 3.93 -26.25
C ALA A 7 -0.92 4.90 -27.12
N LYS A 8 -0.32 4.42 -28.22
CA LYS A 8 0.39 5.27 -29.19
C LYS A 8 -0.53 6.27 -29.90
N GLU A 9 -1.74 5.85 -30.27
CA GLU A 9 -2.74 6.75 -30.87
C GLU A 9 -3.17 7.83 -29.88
N LEU A 10 -3.46 7.46 -28.63
CA LEU A 10 -3.78 8.42 -27.58
C LEU A 10 -2.59 9.36 -27.31
N ALA A 11 -1.36 8.85 -27.31
CA ALA A 11 -0.17 9.66 -27.13
C ALA A 11 -0.02 10.73 -28.22
N LYS A 12 -0.31 10.41 -29.48
CA LYS A 12 -0.34 11.39 -30.58
C LYS A 12 -1.43 12.44 -30.33
N LYS A 13 -2.65 11.99 -30.01
CA LYS A 13 -3.80 12.87 -29.80
C LYS A 13 -3.58 13.88 -28.67
N TYR A 14 -3.00 13.42 -27.56
CA TYR A 14 -2.82 14.23 -26.33
C TYR A 14 -1.37 14.76 -26.18
N HIS A 15 -0.52 14.57 -27.17
CA HIS A 15 0.90 14.97 -27.11
C HIS A 15 1.63 14.42 -25.88
N ALA A 16 1.29 13.18 -25.45
CA ALA A 16 1.94 12.54 -24.32
C ALA A 16 3.44 12.30 -24.60
N MET A 17 4.25 12.41 -23.55
CA MET A 17 5.70 12.24 -23.66
C MET A 17 6.13 10.82 -23.38
N VAL A 18 5.41 10.10 -22.54
CA VAL A 18 5.77 8.77 -22.03
C VAL A 18 4.51 8.02 -21.61
N LEU A 19 4.51 6.71 -21.81
CA LEU A 19 3.59 5.78 -21.15
C LEU A 19 4.35 5.09 -20.02
N LYS A 20 3.79 5.11 -18.81
CA LYS A 20 4.29 4.39 -17.65
C LYS A 20 3.25 3.42 -17.16
N ILE A 21 3.68 2.22 -16.84
CA ILE A 21 2.84 1.20 -16.21
C ILE A 21 3.65 0.47 -15.13
N GLU A 22 3.00 0.10 -14.05
CA GLU A 22 3.56 -0.70 -12.95
C GLU A 22 2.66 -1.93 -12.77
N PRO A 23 2.92 -3.00 -13.55
CA PRO A 23 2.04 -4.15 -13.58
C PRO A 23 2.26 -5.03 -12.35
N ASP A 24 1.20 -5.73 -11.95
CA ASP A 24 1.24 -6.74 -10.90
C ASP A 24 1.83 -8.06 -11.45
N ILE A 25 3.12 -8.02 -11.79
CA ILE A 25 3.90 -9.13 -12.34
C ILE A 25 5.16 -9.27 -11.50
N LYS A 26 5.50 -10.50 -11.11
CA LYS A 26 6.72 -10.78 -10.34
C LYS A 26 7.97 -10.48 -11.17
N SER A 27 9.04 -10.07 -10.50
CA SER A 27 10.31 -9.66 -11.12
C SER A 27 11.03 -10.80 -11.85
N ASP A 28 10.76 -12.05 -11.48
CA ASP A 28 11.35 -13.27 -12.05
C ASP A 28 10.59 -13.84 -13.27
N ASP A 29 9.50 -13.19 -13.70
CA ASP A 29 8.77 -13.58 -14.92
C ASP A 29 9.56 -13.20 -16.17
N LYS A 30 10.37 -14.15 -16.64
CA LYS A 30 11.24 -13.98 -17.80
C LYS A 30 10.46 -13.80 -19.10
N GLU A 31 9.36 -14.54 -19.26
CA GLU A 31 8.54 -14.48 -20.46
C GLU A 31 7.92 -13.09 -20.62
N PHE A 32 7.35 -12.57 -19.54
CA PHE A 32 6.78 -11.22 -19.55
C PHE A 32 7.85 -10.16 -19.82
N ARG A 33 9.05 -10.27 -19.23
CA ARG A 33 10.19 -9.37 -19.49
C ARG A 33 10.55 -9.34 -20.98
N GLU A 34 10.63 -10.49 -21.63
CA GLU A 34 10.91 -10.57 -23.06
C GLU A 34 9.81 -9.92 -23.89
N ILE A 35 8.55 -10.19 -23.58
CA ILE A 35 7.39 -9.63 -24.28
C ILE A 35 7.40 -8.10 -24.21
N VAL A 36 7.55 -7.50 -23.03
CA VAL A 36 7.49 -6.04 -22.88
C VAL A 36 8.71 -5.37 -23.52
N THR A 37 9.88 -6.01 -23.48
CA THR A 37 11.08 -5.51 -24.17
C THR A 37 10.90 -5.51 -25.69
N LYS A 38 10.36 -6.59 -26.27
CA LYS A 38 10.01 -6.68 -27.69
C LYS A 38 8.96 -5.65 -28.13
N LEU A 39 8.08 -5.25 -27.21
CA LEU A 39 7.09 -4.18 -27.44
C LEU A 39 7.67 -2.77 -27.33
N GLY A 40 8.93 -2.63 -26.93
CA GLY A 40 9.65 -1.37 -26.82
C GLY A 40 9.57 -0.68 -25.46
N PHE A 41 9.14 -1.39 -24.42
CA PHE A 41 9.25 -0.88 -23.04
C PHE A 41 10.68 -0.99 -22.53
N LYS A 42 11.07 0.00 -21.74
CA LYS A 42 12.24 -0.05 -20.87
C LYS A 42 11.78 -0.42 -19.48
N ILE A 43 12.47 -1.35 -18.84
CA ILE A 43 12.19 -1.78 -17.47
C ILE A 43 13.08 -0.96 -16.54
N LYS A 44 12.47 -0.27 -15.60
CA LYS A 44 13.14 0.44 -14.52
C LYS A 44 12.97 -0.39 -13.24
N ASP A 45 14.02 -1.08 -12.85
CA ASP A 45 14.05 -2.02 -11.75
C ASP A 45 15.13 -1.69 -10.69
N ASP A 46 15.52 -0.42 -10.62
CA ASP A 46 16.54 0.10 -9.70
C ASP A 46 15.98 0.67 -8.38
N ALA A 47 14.66 0.76 -8.25
CA ALA A 47 14.02 1.23 -7.03
C ALA A 47 14.28 0.28 -5.86
N LYS A 48 14.70 0.83 -4.72
CA LYS A 48 15.00 0.08 -3.48
C LYS A 48 14.03 0.38 -2.35
N ASP A 49 13.38 1.53 -2.39
CA ASP A 49 12.41 1.96 -1.38
C ASP A 49 11.03 2.10 -2.05
N PHE A 50 9.96 1.82 -1.30
CA PHE A 50 8.57 1.96 -1.78
C PHE A 50 8.18 3.41 -2.14
N ARG A 51 9.02 4.39 -1.82
CA ARG A 51 8.84 5.81 -2.18
C ARG A 51 9.45 6.18 -3.53
N ASP A 52 10.21 5.29 -4.14
CA ASP A 52 10.90 5.56 -5.40
C ASP A 52 9.99 5.41 -6.63
N GLU A 53 8.84 4.74 -6.45
CA GLU A 53 7.85 4.43 -7.49
C GLU A 53 6.44 4.85 -7.03
N ILE A 54 5.47 4.84 -7.95
CA ILE A 54 4.06 5.16 -7.65
C ILE A 54 3.42 4.00 -6.88
N GLN A 55 3.68 2.76 -7.33
CA GLN A 55 3.27 1.54 -6.65
C GLN A 55 4.49 0.92 -5.95
N PRO A 56 4.32 0.31 -4.77
CA PRO A 56 5.43 -0.34 -4.10
C PRO A 56 5.89 -1.56 -4.89
N ARG A 57 7.18 -1.61 -5.21
CA ARG A 57 7.81 -2.74 -5.89
C ARG A 57 7.92 -3.96 -4.99
N TYR A 58 8.19 -3.75 -3.71
CA TYR A 58 8.33 -4.81 -2.71
C TYR A 58 7.11 -4.83 -1.81
N VAL A 59 6.45 -5.97 -1.74
CA VAL A 59 5.22 -6.14 -0.96
C VAL A 59 5.25 -7.45 -0.18
N PHE A 60 4.37 -7.58 0.82
CA PHE A 60 4.05 -8.87 1.42
C PHE A 60 2.68 -9.34 0.96
N ARG A 61 2.59 -10.57 0.45
CA ARG A 61 1.37 -11.20 -0.03
C ARG A 61 1.08 -12.50 0.70
N LEU A 62 -0.15 -12.65 1.08
CA LEU A 62 -0.66 -13.88 1.66
C LEU A 62 -1.58 -14.54 0.63
N ASP A 63 -1.19 -15.72 0.15
CA ASP A 63 -2.09 -16.57 -0.63
C ASP A 63 -3.12 -17.17 0.32
N ILE A 64 -4.39 -16.84 0.07
CA ILE A 64 -5.54 -17.28 0.88
C ILE A 64 -6.54 -18.11 0.08
N LYS A 65 -6.23 -18.40 -1.18
CA LYS A 65 -7.11 -19.12 -2.08
C LYS A 65 -7.50 -20.49 -1.52
N GLY A 66 -8.80 -20.67 -1.28
CA GLY A 66 -9.35 -21.93 -0.81
C GLY A 66 -8.93 -22.33 0.60
N LYS A 67 -8.29 -21.44 1.35
CA LYS A 67 -7.86 -21.70 2.73
C LYS A 67 -8.94 -21.27 3.74
N THR A 68 -8.97 -21.97 4.85
CA THR A 68 -9.82 -21.63 6.00
C THR A 68 -9.13 -20.63 6.93
N GLU A 69 -9.92 -19.94 7.78
CA GLU A 69 -9.40 -19.07 8.83
C GLU A 69 -8.36 -19.78 9.71
N ASP A 70 -8.64 -21.00 10.10
CA ASP A 70 -7.75 -21.82 10.95
C ASP A 70 -6.41 -22.10 10.30
N GLU A 71 -6.38 -22.44 9.02
CA GLU A 71 -5.14 -22.68 8.27
C GLU A 71 -4.30 -21.41 8.18
N ILE A 72 -4.94 -20.29 7.83
CA ILE A 72 -4.26 -19.00 7.75
C ILE A 72 -3.73 -18.58 9.11
N PHE A 73 -4.55 -18.66 10.17
CA PHE A 73 -4.12 -18.27 11.51
C PHE A 73 -2.97 -19.13 12.05
N LYS A 74 -2.98 -20.44 11.77
CA LYS A 74 -1.89 -21.35 12.13
C LYS A 74 -0.57 -21.01 11.43
N ALA A 75 -0.63 -20.51 10.19
CA ALA A 75 0.55 -20.12 9.42
C ALA A 75 1.23 -18.83 9.94
N PHE A 76 0.57 -18.00 10.75
CA PHE A 76 1.20 -16.84 11.37
C PHE A 76 2.35 -17.24 12.30
N HIS A 77 3.37 -16.38 12.41
CA HIS A 77 4.39 -16.56 13.45
C HIS A 77 3.76 -16.60 14.84
N SER A 78 4.37 -17.33 15.77
CA SER A 78 3.85 -17.51 17.13
C SER A 78 3.58 -16.17 17.85
N LYS A 79 4.49 -15.19 17.71
CA LYS A 79 4.34 -13.85 18.27
C LYS A 79 3.14 -13.10 17.66
N THR A 80 2.89 -13.25 16.37
CA THR A 80 1.74 -12.63 15.69
C THR A 80 0.43 -13.22 16.20
N ARG A 81 0.32 -14.55 16.29
CA ARG A 81 -0.84 -15.21 16.90
C ARG A 81 -1.09 -14.75 18.35
N TYR A 82 -0.02 -14.64 19.11
CA TYR A 82 -0.10 -14.14 20.48
C TYR A 82 -0.66 -12.70 20.52
N ASN A 83 -0.15 -11.80 19.69
CA ASN A 83 -0.57 -10.40 19.65
C ASN A 83 -2.01 -10.22 19.18
N VAL A 84 -2.47 -10.99 18.19
CA VAL A 84 -3.89 -11.00 17.78
C VAL A 84 -4.80 -11.41 18.94
N ARG A 85 -4.43 -12.48 19.67
CA ARG A 85 -5.20 -12.92 20.83
C ARG A 85 -5.13 -11.94 22.00
N LEU A 86 -3.99 -11.30 22.20
CA LEU A 86 -3.80 -10.31 23.27
C LEU A 86 -4.76 -9.13 23.07
N ALA A 87 -4.80 -8.54 21.86
CA ALA A 87 -5.69 -7.43 21.54
C ALA A 87 -7.17 -7.80 21.83
N GLY A 88 -7.63 -8.97 21.35
CA GLY A 88 -8.98 -9.42 21.60
C GLY A 88 -9.33 -9.65 23.10
N ARG A 89 -8.34 -10.00 23.94
CA ARG A 89 -8.56 -10.20 25.40
C ARG A 89 -8.56 -8.92 26.21
N GLN A 90 -7.87 -7.90 25.76
CA GLN A 90 -7.70 -6.64 26.48
C GLN A 90 -8.89 -5.67 26.28
N GLY A 91 -9.95 -6.13 25.63
CA GLY A 91 -11.16 -5.33 25.42
C GLY A 91 -11.10 -4.45 24.16
N ASP A 92 -10.09 -4.65 23.29
CA ASP A 92 -10.13 -4.03 21.98
C ASP A 92 -11.31 -4.60 21.18
N THR A 93 -12.16 -3.72 20.70
CA THR A 93 -13.27 -4.09 19.82
C THR A 93 -13.01 -3.51 18.43
N VAL A 94 -13.09 -4.36 17.40
CA VAL A 94 -13.05 -3.89 16.01
C VAL A 94 -14.50 -3.76 15.52
N LYS A 95 -14.80 -2.61 14.92
CA LYS A 95 -16.09 -2.34 14.30
C LYS A 95 -15.88 -1.90 12.85
N GLU A 96 -16.78 -2.33 11.98
CA GLU A 96 -16.92 -1.72 10.68
C GLU A 96 -17.49 -0.32 10.86
N GLY A 97 -16.75 0.67 10.40
CA GLY A 97 -17.11 2.07 10.45
C GLY A 97 -17.85 2.52 9.20
N ASN A 98 -18.38 3.70 9.29
CA ASN A 98 -19.09 4.39 8.21
C ASN A 98 -18.32 5.65 7.76
N ARG A 99 -18.95 6.47 6.92
CA ARG A 99 -18.37 7.71 6.40
C ARG A 99 -17.94 8.71 7.51
N GLU A 100 -18.71 8.79 8.60
CA GLU A 100 -18.42 9.71 9.70
C GLU A 100 -17.16 9.28 10.50
N ASP A 101 -16.90 7.97 10.59
CA ASP A 101 -15.72 7.43 11.26
C ASP A 101 -14.41 7.79 10.53
N LEU A 102 -14.48 8.24 9.27
CA LEU A 102 -13.32 8.76 8.55
C LEU A 102 -12.68 9.97 9.21
N LYS A 103 -13.43 10.75 9.99
CA LYS A 103 -12.90 11.87 10.76
C LYS A 103 -11.92 11.39 11.85
N ASP A 104 -12.33 10.36 12.59
CA ASP A 104 -11.48 9.73 13.60
C ASP A 104 -10.31 8.99 12.97
N PHE A 105 -10.55 8.25 11.89
CA PHE A 105 -9.48 7.62 11.10
C PHE A 105 -8.45 8.66 10.65
N HIS A 106 -8.88 9.78 10.07
CA HIS A 106 -8.00 10.84 9.59
C HIS A 106 -7.23 11.51 10.72
N ARG A 107 -7.86 11.77 11.86
CA ARG A 107 -7.20 12.30 13.07
C ARG A 107 -6.05 11.39 13.51
N ILE A 108 -6.29 10.08 13.60
CA ILE A 108 -5.28 9.08 13.96
C ILE A 108 -4.21 8.96 12.86
N MET A 109 -4.59 9.09 11.59
CA MET A 109 -3.67 9.07 10.46
C MET A 109 -2.69 10.26 10.50
N ILE A 110 -3.15 11.47 10.90
CA ILE A 110 -2.27 12.63 11.11
C ILE A 110 -1.24 12.34 12.20
N GLU A 111 -1.65 11.71 13.30
CA GLU A 111 -0.75 11.30 14.38
C GLU A 111 0.30 10.29 13.89
N THR A 112 -0.15 9.29 13.13
CA THR A 112 0.70 8.30 12.48
C THR A 112 1.71 8.95 11.53
N GLY A 113 1.26 9.87 10.66
CA GLY A 113 2.13 10.55 9.70
C GLY A 113 3.19 11.44 10.35
N LYS A 114 2.84 12.13 11.44
CA LYS A 114 3.79 12.92 12.23
C LYS A 114 4.88 12.04 12.85
N ARG A 115 4.48 10.89 13.39
CA ARG A 115 5.40 9.92 14.00
C ARG A 115 6.33 9.28 12.98
N ASP A 116 5.79 8.85 11.85
CA ASP A 116 6.48 8.01 10.88
C ASP A 116 7.06 8.84 9.71
N GLY A 117 6.88 10.18 9.71
CA GLY A 117 7.55 11.10 8.80
C GLY A 117 7.00 11.12 7.37
N PHE A 118 5.69 10.91 7.16
CA PHE A 118 5.07 10.99 5.84
C PHE A 118 3.88 11.95 5.79
N MET A 119 3.60 12.46 4.58
CA MET A 119 2.48 13.37 4.35
C MET A 119 1.16 12.62 4.25
N ILE A 120 0.12 13.17 4.88
CA ILE A 120 -1.22 12.63 4.89
C ILE A 120 -2.07 13.31 3.81
N ARG A 121 -2.93 12.53 3.15
CA ARG A 121 -3.98 13.06 2.29
C ARG A 121 -5.03 13.81 3.14
N PRO A 122 -5.67 14.85 2.62
CA PRO A 122 -6.73 15.54 3.34
C PRO A 122 -7.95 14.63 3.57
N LEU A 123 -8.81 14.98 4.53
CA LEU A 123 -10.00 14.19 4.87
C LEU A 123 -10.91 13.98 3.67
N GLU A 124 -11.11 15.01 2.87
CA GLU A 124 -11.94 15.00 1.67
C GLU A 124 -11.53 13.93 0.66
N TYR A 125 -10.23 13.60 0.60
CA TYR A 125 -9.74 12.51 -0.24
C TYR A 125 -10.29 11.14 0.22
N PHE A 126 -10.31 10.88 1.52
CA PHE A 126 -10.84 9.63 2.08
C PHE A 126 -12.36 9.57 1.96
N GLU A 127 -13.03 10.70 2.13
CA GLU A 127 -14.48 10.81 1.94
C GLU A 127 -14.88 10.53 0.49
N GLN A 128 -14.22 11.14 -0.48
CA GLN A 128 -14.46 10.89 -1.92
C GLN A 128 -14.17 9.42 -2.28
N MET A 129 -13.11 8.83 -1.71
CA MET A 129 -12.81 7.43 -1.92
C MET A 129 -13.90 6.52 -1.34
N TYR A 130 -14.41 6.86 -0.16
CA TYR A 130 -15.52 6.13 0.46
C TYR A 130 -16.81 6.24 -0.39
N ASP A 131 -17.16 7.44 -0.79
CA ASP A 131 -18.36 7.70 -1.59
C ASP A 131 -18.33 6.97 -2.96
N ALA A 132 -17.11 6.78 -3.51
CA ALA A 132 -16.94 6.09 -4.80
C ALA A 132 -16.85 4.56 -4.69
N LEU A 133 -16.38 4.00 -3.57
CA LEU A 133 -15.97 2.60 -3.48
C LEU A 133 -16.72 1.78 -2.43
N ALA A 134 -17.29 2.43 -1.39
CA ALA A 134 -17.96 1.70 -0.33
C ALA A 134 -19.43 1.40 -0.70
N PRO A 135 -20.01 0.32 -0.16
CA PRO A 135 -19.37 -0.71 0.67
C PRO A 135 -18.72 -1.85 -0.13
N GLU A 136 -18.88 -1.87 -1.44
CA GLU A 136 -18.52 -3.02 -2.28
C GLU A 136 -17.01 -3.23 -2.39
N HIS A 137 -16.28 -2.13 -2.60
CA HIS A 137 -14.84 -2.17 -2.87
C HIS A 137 -13.99 -1.58 -1.75
N MET A 138 -14.61 -0.98 -0.74
CA MET A 138 -13.92 -0.35 0.38
C MET A 138 -14.68 -0.57 1.69
N LYS A 139 -13.94 -0.82 2.76
CA LYS A 139 -14.45 -0.78 4.13
C LYS A 139 -13.56 0.12 4.98
N VAL A 140 -14.09 0.56 6.10
CA VAL A 140 -13.33 1.23 7.17
C VAL A 140 -13.46 0.34 8.41
N LEU A 141 -12.35 -0.09 8.98
CA LEU A 141 -12.37 -0.82 10.25
C LEU A 141 -11.69 0.02 11.30
N MET A 142 -12.35 0.21 12.44
CA MET A 142 -11.82 0.96 13.57
C MET A 142 -11.69 0.07 14.79
N ALA A 143 -10.53 0.14 15.46
CA ALA A 143 -10.32 -0.50 16.74
C ALA A 143 -10.55 0.52 17.87
N TYR A 144 -11.31 0.09 18.87
CA TYR A 144 -11.68 0.91 20.04
C TYR A 144 -11.16 0.27 21.32
N TYR A 145 -10.71 1.11 22.23
CA TYR A 145 -10.41 0.75 23.60
C TYR A 145 -11.08 1.76 24.54
N ASP A 146 -11.82 1.27 25.53
CA ASP A 146 -12.61 2.11 26.45
C ASP A 146 -13.47 3.16 25.72
N GLY A 147 -14.13 2.71 24.64
CA GLY A 147 -15.00 3.55 23.80
C GLY A 147 -14.30 4.57 22.91
N LYS A 148 -12.97 4.66 22.96
CA LYS A 148 -12.16 5.59 22.14
C LYS A 148 -11.53 4.88 20.95
N PRO A 149 -11.57 5.47 19.73
CA PRO A 149 -10.89 4.93 18.57
C PRO A 149 -9.37 5.12 18.71
N ILE A 150 -8.62 4.02 18.70
CA ILE A 150 -7.17 3.97 18.90
C ILE A 150 -6.40 3.55 17.63
N SER A 151 -7.06 2.91 16.69
CA SER A 151 -6.45 2.50 15.42
C SER A 151 -7.53 2.31 14.36
N GLY A 152 -7.15 2.38 13.08
CA GLY A 152 -8.07 2.13 11.99
C GLY A 152 -7.34 1.69 10.72
N VAL A 153 -8.06 0.97 9.87
CA VAL A 153 -7.54 0.49 8.58
C VAL A 153 -8.58 0.63 7.48
N ILE A 154 -8.11 0.79 6.26
CA ILE A 154 -8.95 0.83 5.06
C ILE A 154 -8.47 -0.27 4.11
N PRO A 155 -9.16 -1.43 4.06
CA PRO A 155 -9.01 -2.40 2.99
C PRO A 155 -9.68 -1.93 1.71
N ILE A 156 -9.05 -2.23 0.58
CA ILE A 156 -9.65 -2.11 -0.75
C ILE A 156 -9.79 -3.52 -1.33
N MET A 157 -10.94 -3.78 -1.96
CA MET A 157 -11.31 -5.09 -2.46
C MET A 157 -11.70 -4.97 -3.93
N TYR A 158 -10.95 -5.63 -4.81
CA TYR A 158 -11.27 -5.62 -6.24
C TYR A 158 -10.81 -6.91 -6.93
N GLY A 159 -11.63 -7.44 -7.82
CA GLY A 159 -11.36 -8.74 -8.44
C GLY A 159 -11.15 -9.83 -7.39
N ASN A 160 -10.05 -10.55 -7.51
CA ASN A 160 -9.67 -11.63 -6.61
C ASN A 160 -8.69 -11.21 -5.51
N LYS A 161 -8.56 -9.91 -5.21
CA LYS A 161 -7.59 -9.39 -4.24
C LYS A 161 -8.23 -8.47 -3.23
N THR A 162 -7.67 -8.51 -2.02
CA THR A 162 -7.92 -7.53 -0.97
C THR A 162 -6.60 -6.90 -0.56
N TRP A 163 -6.54 -5.56 -0.51
CA TRP A 163 -5.34 -4.80 -0.16
C TRP A 163 -5.51 -4.08 1.18
N TYR A 164 -4.52 -4.16 2.04
CA TYR A 164 -4.33 -3.25 3.17
C TYR A 164 -3.80 -1.92 2.64
N LEU A 165 -4.67 -0.99 2.24
CA LEU A 165 -4.26 0.24 1.57
C LEU A 165 -3.81 1.32 2.55
N TYR A 166 -4.57 1.56 3.61
CA TYR A 166 -4.23 2.54 4.64
C TYR A 166 -4.36 1.94 6.03
N GLY A 167 -3.45 2.37 6.93
CA GLY A 167 -3.49 2.02 8.33
C GLY A 167 -3.02 3.19 9.19
N ALA A 168 -3.76 3.44 10.25
CA ALA A 168 -3.52 4.48 11.23
C ALA A 168 -3.48 3.91 12.64
N SER A 169 -2.58 4.39 13.49
CA SER A 169 -2.51 3.99 14.88
C SER A 169 -2.13 5.16 15.77
N SER A 170 -2.89 5.36 16.84
CA SER A 170 -2.57 6.35 17.88
C SER A 170 -1.24 6.01 18.56
N ASN A 171 -0.62 6.99 19.18
CA ASN A 171 0.53 6.79 20.06
C ASN A 171 0.10 6.19 21.41
N GLU A 172 -1.16 6.36 21.80
CA GLU A 172 -1.75 5.78 22.99
C GLU A 172 -2.10 4.30 22.77
N HIS A 173 -2.01 3.51 23.84
CA HIS A 173 -2.45 2.11 23.88
C HIS A 173 -1.81 1.18 22.82
N ARG A 174 -0.63 1.50 22.31
CA ARG A 174 0.06 0.65 21.31
C ARG A 174 0.44 -0.73 21.83
N ASN A 175 0.62 -0.85 23.16
CA ASN A 175 0.88 -2.10 23.86
C ASN A 175 -0.29 -3.08 23.80
N LEU A 176 -1.51 -2.63 23.49
CA LEU A 176 -2.70 -3.46 23.29
C LEU A 176 -2.68 -4.20 21.94
N MET A 177 -1.76 -3.85 21.04
CA MET A 177 -1.55 -4.49 19.72
C MET A 177 -2.74 -4.39 18.74
N PRO A 178 -3.52 -3.27 18.71
CA PRO A 178 -4.75 -3.17 17.91
C PRO A 178 -4.52 -3.45 16.41
N ASN A 179 -3.33 -3.09 15.88
CA ASN A 179 -3.01 -3.33 14.47
C ASN A 179 -2.95 -4.82 14.10
N TYR A 180 -2.58 -5.69 15.03
CA TYR A 180 -2.59 -7.14 14.77
C TYR A 180 -4.01 -7.68 14.66
N LEU A 181 -4.92 -7.19 15.50
CA LEU A 181 -6.33 -7.56 15.44
C LEU A 181 -6.98 -7.01 14.15
N LEU A 182 -6.73 -5.75 13.80
CA LEU A 182 -7.23 -5.15 12.57
C LEU A 182 -6.76 -5.89 11.31
N GLN A 183 -5.49 -6.32 11.25
CA GLN A 183 -5.00 -7.15 10.14
C GLN A 183 -5.75 -8.48 10.06
N TRP A 184 -6.01 -9.11 11.19
CA TRP A 184 -6.75 -10.37 11.24
C TRP A 184 -8.20 -10.17 10.74
N GLU A 185 -8.87 -9.11 11.17
CA GLU A 185 -10.23 -8.79 10.70
C GLU A 185 -10.26 -8.54 9.18
N MET A 186 -9.28 -7.83 8.63
CA MET A 186 -9.17 -7.64 7.17
C MET A 186 -8.94 -8.96 6.43
N ILE A 187 -8.13 -9.86 6.98
CA ILE A 187 -7.90 -11.20 6.39
C ILE A 187 -9.20 -12.01 6.38
N LYS A 188 -10.00 -11.95 7.46
CA LYS A 188 -11.32 -12.61 7.49
C LYS A 188 -12.25 -12.06 6.42
N ILE A 189 -12.31 -10.73 6.25
CA ILE A 189 -13.09 -10.11 5.16
C ILE A 189 -12.61 -10.60 3.80
N ALA A 190 -11.30 -10.74 3.60
CA ALA A 190 -10.74 -11.24 2.35
C ALA A 190 -11.14 -12.71 2.07
N LEU A 191 -11.17 -13.55 3.12
CA LEU A 191 -11.63 -14.95 3.04
C LEU A 191 -13.13 -15.04 2.72
N ASP A 192 -13.96 -14.24 3.39
CA ASP A 192 -15.41 -14.18 3.16
C ASP A 192 -15.76 -13.75 1.72
N ARG A 193 -14.96 -12.82 1.17
CA ARG A 193 -15.08 -12.41 -0.24
C ARG A 193 -14.50 -13.42 -1.23
N LYS A 194 -13.89 -14.50 -0.75
CA LYS A 194 -13.20 -15.49 -1.59
C LYS A 194 -12.09 -14.87 -2.44
N SER A 195 -11.37 -13.91 -1.87
CA SER A 195 -10.15 -13.39 -2.48
C SER A 195 -9.11 -14.50 -2.61
N ASP A 196 -8.32 -14.47 -3.67
CA ASP A 196 -7.18 -15.37 -3.83
C ASP A 196 -5.96 -14.87 -3.04
N ILE A 197 -5.81 -13.54 -2.97
CA ILE A 197 -4.64 -12.88 -2.37
C ILE A 197 -5.08 -11.78 -1.40
N TYR A 198 -4.47 -11.79 -0.21
CA TYR A 198 -4.45 -10.65 0.69
C TYR A 198 -3.08 -9.96 0.62
N ASP A 199 -3.05 -8.72 0.14
CA ASP A 199 -1.83 -7.94 -0.10
C ASP A 199 -1.64 -6.94 1.04
N LEU A 200 -0.61 -7.15 1.86
CA LEU A 200 -0.25 -6.24 2.96
C LEU A 200 0.46 -4.97 2.47
N ARG A 201 0.62 -4.80 1.16
CA ARG A 201 1.25 -3.64 0.51
C ARG A 201 2.73 -3.46 0.85
N GLY A 202 3.25 -2.28 0.51
CA GLY A 202 4.64 -1.95 0.40
C GLY A 202 5.48 -2.10 1.66
N VAL A 203 6.71 -2.54 1.44
CA VAL A 203 7.83 -2.51 2.39
C VAL A 203 9.08 -2.03 1.67
N SER A 204 10.13 -1.67 2.41
CA SER A 204 11.45 -1.45 1.81
C SER A 204 12.01 -2.76 1.23
N GLY A 205 12.66 -2.68 0.08
CA GLY A 205 13.45 -3.79 -0.47
C GLY A 205 14.77 -4.00 0.28
N VAL A 206 15.14 -3.05 1.15
CA VAL A 206 16.33 -3.17 2.01
C VAL A 206 15.96 -3.91 3.28
N VAL A 207 16.37 -5.17 3.37
CA VAL A 207 16.14 -6.02 4.55
C VAL A 207 17.34 -5.90 5.48
N ASP A 208 17.38 -4.84 6.29
CA ASP A 208 18.42 -4.57 7.28
C ASP A 208 17.74 -4.22 8.62
N GLU A 209 18.23 -4.86 9.70
CA GLU A 209 17.68 -4.63 11.06
C GLU A 209 17.82 -3.19 11.53
N ASN A 210 18.81 -2.45 11.03
CA ASN A 210 19.03 -1.04 11.31
C ASN A 210 18.19 -0.10 10.43
N HIS A 211 17.49 -0.63 9.41
CA HIS A 211 16.67 0.18 8.54
C HIS A 211 15.45 0.72 9.30
N PRO A 212 15.11 2.02 9.19
CA PRO A 212 13.97 2.62 9.93
C PRO A 212 12.63 1.91 9.74
N GLN A 213 12.45 1.21 8.62
CA GLN A 213 11.22 0.49 8.30
C GLN A 213 11.28 -1.02 8.58
N TYR A 214 12.35 -1.51 9.21
CA TYR A 214 12.48 -2.93 9.53
C TYR A 214 11.36 -3.43 10.45
N GLY A 215 10.87 -2.57 11.34
CA GLY A 215 9.70 -2.89 12.18
C GLY A 215 8.45 -3.20 11.35
N LEU A 216 8.22 -2.44 10.28
CA LEU A 216 7.11 -2.68 9.34
C LEU A 216 7.30 -3.97 8.55
N TYR A 217 8.52 -4.24 8.10
CA TYR A 217 8.88 -5.50 7.42
C TYR A 217 8.57 -6.70 8.32
N ARG A 218 9.08 -6.73 9.56
CA ARG A 218 8.83 -7.81 10.53
C ARG A 218 7.35 -7.96 10.88
N PHE A 219 6.63 -6.86 11.01
CA PHE A 219 5.19 -6.87 11.26
C PHE A 219 4.45 -7.63 10.17
N LYS A 220 4.69 -7.28 8.91
CA LYS A 220 4.02 -7.91 7.76
C LYS A 220 4.45 -9.36 7.55
N GLN A 221 5.74 -9.65 7.68
CA GLN A 221 6.29 -11.00 7.62
C GLN A 221 5.64 -11.93 8.65
N GLY A 222 5.34 -11.39 9.84
CA GLY A 222 4.74 -12.14 10.94
C GLY A 222 3.40 -12.80 10.63
N PHE A 223 2.68 -12.32 9.63
CA PHE A 223 1.43 -12.93 9.13
C PHE A 223 1.65 -14.12 8.19
N GLY A 224 2.88 -14.61 8.05
CA GLY A 224 3.19 -15.74 7.17
C GLY A 224 3.10 -15.40 5.68
N ALA A 225 3.12 -14.10 5.36
CA ALA A 225 3.04 -13.61 4.00
C ALA A 225 4.38 -13.75 3.25
N GLU A 226 4.32 -14.01 1.94
CA GLU A 226 5.47 -14.09 1.05
C GLU A 226 5.97 -12.68 0.70
N PHE A 227 7.28 -12.46 0.85
CA PHE A 227 7.93 -11.27 0.32
C PHE A 227 7.98 -11.37 -1.20
N THR A 228 7.32 -10.46 -1.88
CA THR A 228 7.15 -10.46 -3.34
C THR A 228 7.77 -9.22 -3.93
N GLU A 229 8.62 -9.40 -4.94
CA GLU A 229 9.19 -8.33 -5.75
C GLU A 229 8.49 -8.28 -7.10
N PHE A 230 8.02 -7.07 -7.50
CA PHE A 230 7.45 -6.83 -8.82
C PHE A 230 8.51 -6.41 -9.83
N ILE A 231 8.15 -6.50 -11.11
CA ILE A 231 9.04 -6.16 -12.22
C ILE A 231 9.49 -4.68 -12.20
N GLY A 232 8.76 -3.82 -11.48
CA GLY A 232 9.02 -2.39 -11.41
C GLY A 232 8.29 -1.57 -12.48
N GLU A 233 8.74 -0.32 -12.69
CA GLU A 233 8.14 0.60 -13.65
C GLU A 233 8.57 0.23 -15.09
N LEU A 234 7.58 0.02 -15.94
CA LEU A 234 7.78 -0.10 -17.38
C LEU A 234 7.47 1.23 -18.04
N HIS A 235 8.36 1.75 -18.87
CA HIS A 235 8.09 2.98 -19.60
C HIS A 235 8.42 2.88 -21.09
N MET A 236 7.60 3.54 -21.89
CA MET A 236 7.76 3.70 -23.32
C MET A 236 7.79 5.18 -23.68
N ASP A 237 8.92 5.64 -24.20
CA ASP A 237 9.13 7.05 -24.54
C ASP A 237 8.50 7.37 -25.89
N TYR A 238 7.51 8.27 -25.93
CA TYR A 238 6.93 8.83 -27.16
C TYR A 238 7.64 10.09 -27.61
N SER A 239 8.23 10.86 -26.68
CA SER A 239 9.04 12.04 -26.94
C SER A 239 10.21 12.12 -25.97
N PRO A 240 11.33 11.42 -26.26
CA PRO A 240 12.46 11.30 -25.33
C PRO A 240 13.05 12.65 -24.91
N VAL A 241 13.18 13.59 -25.85
CA VAL A 241 13.75 14.91 -25.57
C VAL A 241 12.84 15.70 -24.60
N ARG A 242 11.53 15.77 -24.90
CA ARG A 242 10.58 16.47 -24.04
C ARG A 242 10.49 15.82 -22.67
N TYR A 243 10.52 14.50 -22.59
CA TYR A 243 10.50 13.78 -21.32
C TYR A 243 11.76 14.04 -20.49
N LYS A 244 12.95 14.10 -21.13
CA LYS A 244 14.20 14.46 -20.45
C LYS A 244 14.15 15.90 -19.88
N LEU A 245 13.65 16.86 -20.64
CA LEU A 245 13.48 18.23 -20.18
C LEU A 245 12.49 18.32 -19.01
N TYR A 246 11.37 17.60 -19.09
CA TYR A 246 10.41 17.50 -18.00
C TYR A 246 11.05 16.94 -16.72
N LYS A 247 11.84 15.89 -16.80
CA LYS A 247 12.56 15.31 -15.65
C LYS A 247 13.53 16.28 -15.00
N ILE A 248 14.24 17.06 -15.80
CA ILE A 248 15.14 18.12 -15.28
C ILE A 248 14.31 19.18 -14.53
N SER A 249 13.22 19.66 -15.14
CA SER A 249 12.35 20.67 -14.51
C SER A 249 11.71 20.17 -13.21
N GLU A 250 11.26 18.91 -13.18
CA GLU A 250 10.73 18.26 -11.97
C GLU A 250 11.76 18.22 -10.84
N THR A 251 13.00 17.88 -11.16
CA THR A 251 14.10 17.82 -10.19
C THR A 251 14.42 19.19 -9.61
N VAL A 252 14.49 20.21 -10.48
CA VAL A 252 14.71 21.59 -10.05
C VAL A 252 13.56 22.07 -9.16
N PHE A 253 12.31 21.82 -9.58
CA PHE A 253 11.13 22.20 -8.79
C PHE A 253 11.12 21.55 -7.41
N LYS A 254 11.42 20.26 -7.31
CA LYS A 254 11.51 19.54 -6.02
C LYS A 254 12.60 20.14 -5.11
N ARG A 255 13.76 20.51 -5.67
CA ARG A 255 14.84 21.16 -4.91
C ARG A 255 14.42 22.54 -4.38
N VAL A 256 13.84 23.39 -5.24
CA VAL A 256 13.36 24.71 -4.86
C VAL A 256 12.29 24.62 -3.78
N ARG A 257 11.31 23.74 -3.95
CA ARG A 257 10.25 23.50 -2.95
C ARG A 257 10.83 23.04 -1.61
N SER A 258 11.80 22.13 -1.61
CA SER A 258 12.47 21.67 -0.38
C SER A 258 13.20 22.80 0.34
N LEU A 259 13.89 23.68 -0.39
CA LEU A 259 14.58 24.84 0.18
C LEU A 259 13.59 25.84 0.79
N LEU A 260 12.46 26.11 0.12
CA LEU A 260 11.42 27.00 0.64
C LEU A 260 10.76 26.45 1.91
N MET A 261 10.46 25.16 1.94
CA MET A 261 9.86 24.52 3.12
C MET A 261 10.81 24.50 4.33
N ASN A 262 12.11 24.36 4.11
CA ASN A 262 13.10 24.42 5.18
C ASN A 262 13.34 25.83 5.73
N ARG A 263 13.05 26.89 4.94
CA ARG A 263 13.10 28.27 5.42
C ARG A 263 11.97 28.62 6.39
N HIS A 264 10.82 27.98 6.30
CA HIS A 264 9.69 28.19 7.22
C HIS A 264 9.78 27.36 8.51
N LYS A 265 10.80 26.53 8.66
CA LYS A 265 11.04 25.75 9.89
C LYS A 265 12.11 26.35 10.81
N LYS A 266 12.73 27.47 10.41
CA LYS A 266 13.58 28.32 11.23
C LYS A 266 12.82 29.59 11.66
#